data_efac8ba785ef9711ea949773bcfcd1b3
#
_entry.id   efac8ba785ef9711ea949773bcfcd1b3
#
_cell.length_a   1.000
_cell.length_b   1.000
_cell.length_c   1.000
_cell.angle_alpha   90.00
_cell.angle_beta   90.00
_cell.angle_gamma   90.00
#
_symmetry.space_group_name_H-M   'P 1'
#
loop_
_entity.id
_entity.type
_entity.pdbx_description
1 polymer ?
#
loop_
_entity_poly.entity_id
_entity_poly.type
_entity_poly.pdbx_seq_one_letter_code
_entity_poly.pdbx_strand_id
1 'polypeptide(L)'
;MDEIILVGAGGHARSCIDVIELSGHFKIAGLVEKNHTNSQENLGYPILGTDDDLPDLRRNYEVALVTVGQIKSAETRMRLFDLLLELDYKLLVIVSPRAHVSPHSRVGAGTIVMHDAIVNANAVIGKNCIINNKALIEHDAIVND
;
A
#
# COMPACT_ATOMS: atom_id res chain seq x y z
N MET A 1 12.00 -13.70 3.59
CA MET A 1 11.09 -12.63 3.10
C MET A 1 11.11 -11.48 4.09
N ASP A 2 11.21 -10.28 3.58
CA ASP A 2 11.09 -9.10 4.42
C ASP A 2 9.67 -8.96 4.96
N GLU A 3 9.58 -8.45 6.18
CA GLU A 3 8.28 -8.17 6.78
C GLU A 3 7.79 -6.79 6.36
N ILE A 4 6.47 -6.68 6.18
CA ILE A 4 5.81 -5.42 5.87
C ILE A 4 4.70 -5.16 6.88
N ILE A 5 4.55 -3.90 7.29
CA ILE A 5 3.40 -3.48 8.08
C ILE A 5 2.46 -2.64 7.22
N LEU A 6 1.17 -2.75 7.49
CA LEU A 6 0.13 -2.07 6.73
C LEU A 6 -0.53 -1.01 7.60
N VAL A 7 -0.57 0.22 7.11
CA VAL A 7 -1.13 1.35 7.86
C VAL A 7 -2.53 1.65 7.38
N GLY A 8 -3.49 1.07 8.06
CA GLY A 8 -4.92 1.09 7.75
C GLY A 8 -5.48 -0.32 7.77
N ALA A 9 -6.59 -0.53 8.46
CA ALA A 9 -7.14 -1.86 8.72
C ALA A 9 -8.60 -2.04 8.26
N GLY A 10 -9.06 -1.21 7.33
CA GLY A 10 -10.41 -1.29 6.77
C GLY A 10 -10.53 -2.21 5.56
N GLY A 11 -11.54 -1.96 4.74
CA GLY A 11 -11.84 -2.79 3.56
C GLY A 11 -10.73 -2.77 2.52
N HIS A 12 -10.14 -1.61 2.25
CA HIS A 12 -9.03 -1.52 1.31
C HIS A 12 -7.81 -2.33 1.78
N ALA A 13 -7.56 -2.34 3.09
CA ALA A 13 -6.48 -3.14 3.66
C ALA A 13 -6.66 -4.62 3.33
N ARG A 14 -7.88 -5.13 3.38
CA ARG A 14 -8.16 -6.53 3.02
C ARG A 14 -7.81 -6.82 1.57
N SER A 15 -8.13 -5.92 0.66
CA SER A 15 -7.75 -6.06 -0.75
C SER A 15 -6.23 -6.01 -0.94
N CYS A 16 -5.55 -5.15 -0.21
CA CYS A 16 -4.09 -5.07 -0.26
C CYS A 16 -3.44 -6.35 0.28
N ILE A 17 -3.98 -6.92 1.36
CA ILE A 17 -3.51 -8.18 1.92
C ILE A 17 -3.55 -9.28 0.86
N ASP A 18 -4.66 -9.37 0.14
CA ASP A 18 -4.80 -10.39 -0.90
C ASP A 18 -3.73 -10.25 -1.99
N VAL A 19 -3.45 -9.03 -2.42
CA VAL A 19 -2.40 -8.76 -3.41
C VAL A 19 -1.01 -9.15 -2.87
N ILE A 20 -0.71 -8.76 -1.64
CA ILE A 20 0.61 -9.01 -1.04
C ILE A 20 0.83 -10.51 -0.83
N GLU A 21 -0.18 -11.21 -0.34
CA GLU A 21 -0.10 -12.66 -0.15
C GLU A 21 0.12 -13.39 -1.47
N LEU A 22 -0.61 -12.99 -2.51
CA LEU A 22 -0.46 -13.62 -3.82
C LEU A 22 0.91 -13.35 -4.43
N SER A 23 1.50 -12.17 -4.18
CA SER A 23 2.82 -11.83 -4.71
C SER A 23 3.94 -12.68 -4.12
N GLY A 24 3.81 -13.07 -2.85
CA GLY A 24 4.80 -13.89 -2.16
C GLY A 24 6.12 -13.21 -1.86
N HIS A 25 6.22 -11.88 -2.02
CA HIS A 25 7.46 -11.15 -1.81
C HIS A 25 7.64 -10.62 -0.39
N PHE A 26 6.56 -10.49 0.36
CA PHE A 26 6.59 -9.97 1.72
C PHE A 26 5.77 -10.82 2.67
N LYS A 27 6.24 -10.87 3.92
CA LYS A 27 5.45 -11.43 5.01
C LYS A 27 4.78 -10.29 5.74
N ILE A 28 3.45 -10.31 5.83
CA ILE A 28 2.70 -9.29 6.55
C ILE A 28 2.88 -9.52 8.06
N ALA A 29 3.49 -8.57 8.74
CA ALA A 29 3.69 -8.65 10.19
C ALA A 29 2.42 -8.26 10.95
N GLY A 30 1.68 -7.30 10.45
CA GLY A 30 0.44 -6.84 11.05
C GLY A 30 0.01 -5.49 10.50
N LEU A 31 -1.02 -4.94 11.12
CA LEU A 31 -1.64 -3.69 10.69
C LEU A 31 -1.56 -2.65 11.80
N VAL A 32 -1.61 -1.40 11.39
CA VAL A 32 -1.69 -0.24 12.28
C VAL A 32 -3.02 0.44 12.02
N GLU A 33 -3.77 0.71 13.07
CA GLU A 33 -5.10 1.31 12.97
C GLU A 33 -5.23 2.48 13.94
N LYS A 34 -5.74 3.59 13.44
CA LYS A 34 -5.89 4.81 14.21
C LYS A 34 -6.83 4.63 15.41
N ASN A 35 -7.92 3.92 15.21
CA ASN A 35 -8.91 3.66 16.25
C ASN A 35 -8.95 2.18 16.55
N HIS A 36 -8.67 1.81 17.80
CA HIS A 36 -8.94 0.47 18.27
C HIS A 36 -10.45 0.26 18.29
N THR A 37 -10.99 -0.22 17.20
CA THR A 37 -12.33 -0.75 17.18
C THR A 37 -12.25 -2.23 17.63
N ASN A 38 -13.39 -2.85 17.81
CA ASN A 38 -13.59 -4.15 18.44
C ASN A 38 -12.82 -5.34 17.84
N SER A 39 -12.02 -5.13 16.80
CA SER A 39 -11.27 -6.18 16.16
C SER A 39 -9.78 -6.00 16.40
N GLN A 40 -9.14 -6.99 17.04
CA GLN A 40 -7.70 -7.00 17.28
C GLN A 40 -6.92 -7.62 16.12
N GLU A 41 -7.62 -8.04 15.07
CA GLU A 41 -6.99 -8.62 13.90
C GLU A 41 -7.81 -8.34 12.66
N ASN A 42 -7.18 -8.48 11.50
CA ASN A 42 -7.84 -8.41 10.20
C ASN A 42 -7.27 -9.52 9.31
N LEU A 43 -8.14 -10.41 8.83
CA LEU A 43 -7.75 -11.60 8.05
C LEU A 43 -6.64 -12.42 8.72
N GLY A 44 -6.67 -12.52 10.05
CA GLY A 44 -5.70 -13.28 10.82
C GLY A 44 -4.42 -12.52 11.18
N TYR A 45 -4.27 -11.27 10.75
CA TYR A 45 -3.10 -10.45 11.09
C TYR A 45 -3.41 -9.55 12.29
N PRO A 46 -2.46 -9.43 13.23
CA PRO A 46 -2.70 -8.64 14.44
C PRO A 46 -2.66 -7.14 14.16
N ILE A 47 -3.34 -6.39 15.00
CA ILE A 47 -3.18 -4.95 15.07
C ILE A 47 -1.98 -4.66 15.96
N LEU A 48 -0.93 -4.08 15.41
CA LEU A 48 0.34 -3.83 16.11
C LEU A 48 0.31 -2.58 16.97
N GLY A 49 -0.60 -1.65 16.69
CA GLY A 49 -0.72 -0.41 17.41
C GLY A 49 -1.49 0.63 16.63
N THR A 50 -1.35 1.88 17.05
CA THR A 50 -1.95 3.05 16.38
C THR A 50 -0.88 3.82 15.63
N ASP A 51 -1.27 4.90 14.95
CA ASP A 51 -0.34 5.78 14.24
C ASP A 51 0.76 6.31 15.16
N ASP A 52 0.42 6.51 16.44
CA ASP A 52 1.37 7.02 17.44
C ASP A 52 2.49 6.03 17.75
N ASP A 53 2.28 4.75 17.46
CA ASP A 53 3.27 3.71 17.68
C ASP A 53 4.24 3.53 16.52
N LEU A 54 4.01 4.20 15.39
CA LEU A 54 4.85 4.07 14.20
C LEU A 54 6.35 4.37 14.45
N PRO A 55 6.72 5.39 15.25
CA PRO A 55 8.13 5.60 15.55
C PRO A 55 8.78 4.41 16.25
N ASP A 56 8.09 3.77 17.17
CA ASP A 56 8.62 2.61 17.89
C ASP A 56 8.63 1.37 17.01
N LEU A 57 7.60 1.18 16.20
CA LEU A 57 7.51 0.04 15.28
C LEU A 57 8.63 0.07 14.24
N ARG A 58 9.12 1.24 13.88
CA ARG A 58 10.23 1.38 12.94
C ARG A 58 11.49 0.65 13.39
N ARG A 59 11.66 0.43 14.68
CA ARG A 59 12.82 -0.33 15.21
C ARG A 59 12.82 -1.78 14.77
N ASN A 60 11.64 -2.33 14.53
CA ASN A 60 11.49 -3.75 14.18
C ASN A 60 11.09 -3.97 12.71
N TYR A 61 10.53 -2.95 12.05
CA TYR A 61 10.01 -3.05 10.71
C TYR A 61 10.49 -1.90 9.85
N GLU A 62 11.01 -2.22 8.66
CA GLU A 62 11.52 -1.21 7.74
C GLU A 62 10.56 -0.87 6.61
N VAL A 63 9.71 -1.82 6.23
CA VAL A 63 8.85 -1.69 5.05
C VAL A 63 7.41 -1.48 5.48
N ALA A 64 6.77 -0.49 4.90
CA ALA A 64 5.37 -0.17 5.19
C ALA A 64 4.62 0.17 3.91
N LEU A 65 3.31 0.01 3.96
CA LEU A 65 2.39 0.42 2.90
C LEU A 65 1.19 1.11 3.53
N VAL A 66 0.76 2.21 2.95
CA VAL A 66 -0.49 2.85 3.34
C VAL A 66 -1.64 2.06 2.73
N THR A 67 -2.51 1.51 3.57
CA THR A 67 -3.64 0.68 3.16
C THR A 67 -5.00 1.28 3.52
N VAL A 68 -5.02 2.57 3.79
CA VAL A 68 -6.25 3.35 3.91
C VAL A 68 -6.78 3.62 2.51
N GLY A 69 -8.09 3.40 2.30
CA GLY A 69 -8.73 3.71 1.03
C GLY A 69 -8.92 5.21 0.84
N GLN A 70 -9.42 5.57 -0.33
CA GLN A 70 -9.59 6.96 -0.73
C GLN A 70 -11.05 7.16 -1.17
N ILE A 71 -11.97 7.26 -0.18
CA ILE A 71 -13.41 7.33 -0.46
C ILE A 71 -13.87 8.78 -0.61
N LYS A 72 -13.51 9.65 0.32
CA LYS A 72 -13.94 11.06 0.34
C LYS A 72 -12.83 12.03 0.01
N SER A 73 -11.61 11.77 0.49
CA SER A 73 -10.45 12.61 0.21
C SER A 73 -9.17 11.81 0.30
N ALA A 74 -8.12 12.34 -0.29
CA ALA A 74 -6.80 11.76 -0.24
C ALA A 74 -6.00 12.21 0.98
N GLU A 75 -6.55 13.08 1.81
CA GLU A 75 -5.80 13.72 2.90
C GLU A 75 -5.19 12.73 3.89
N THR A 76 -5.95 11.74 4.32
CA THR A 76 -5.45 10.74 5.27
C THR A 76 -4.32 9.91 4.66
N ARG A 77 -4.47 9.50 3.41
CA ARG A 77 -3.41 8.76 2.71
C ARG A 77 -2.15 9.60 2.59
N MET A 78 -2.28 10.85 2.17
CA MET A 78 -1.15 11.75 1.99
C MET A 78 -0.43 12.00 3.32
N ARG A 79 -1.18 12.25 4.37
CA ARG A 79 -0.63 12.47 5.72
C ARG A 79 0.14 11.24 6.21
N LEU A 80 -0.43 10.06 6.05
CA LEU A 80 0.23 8.82 6.48
C LEU A 80 1.47 8.50 5.64
N PHE A 81 1.39 8.73 4.35
CA PHE A 81 2.54 8.55 3.46
C PHE A 81 3.70 9.46 3.88
N ASP A 82 3.43 10.74 4.10
CA ASP A 82 4.43 11.71 4.52
C ASP A 82 5.02 11.36 5.89
N LEU A 83 4.17 10.93 6.83
CA LEU A 83 4.61 10.49 8.14
C LEU A 83 5.57 9.29 8.04
N LEU A 84 5.24 8.31 7.22
CA LEU A 84 6.09 7.14 7.04
C LEU A 84 7.44 7.52 6.42
N LEU A 85 7.46 8.45 5.47
CA LEU A 85 8.70 8.96 4.92
C LEU A 85 9.55 9.67 5.98
N GLU A 86 8.94 10.51 6.81
CA GLU A 86 9.65 11.19 7.90
C GLU A 86 10.26 10.21 8.89
N LEU A 87 9.60 9.09 9.13
CA LEU A 87 10.07 8.04 10.04
C LEU A 87 11.04 7.07 9.38
N ASP A 88 11.42 7.33 8.14
CA ASP A 88 12.39 6.54 7.37
C ASP A 88 11.94 5.11 7.07
N TYR A 89 10.65 4.90 6.90
CA TYR A 89 10.15 3.63 6.35
C TYR A 89 10.42 3.56 4.86
N LYS A 90 10.65 2.36 4.36
CA LYS A 90 10.75 2.09 2.92
C LYS A 90 9.34 1.87 2.37
N LEU A 91 8.96 2.69 1.41
CA LEU A 91 7.66 2.62 0.76
C LEU A 91 7.88 2.12 -0.66
N LEU A 92 7.62 0.85 -0.85
CA LEU A 92 7.88 0.16 -2.12
C LEU A 92 6.64 0.16 -3.00
N VAL A 93 6.83 -0.18 -4.26
CA VAL A 93 5.73 -0.43 -5.20
C VAL A 93 5.30 -1.88 -5.01
N ILE A 94 4.00 -2.08 -4.80
CA ILE A 94 3.42 -3.42 -4.66
C ILE A 94 2.60 -3.69 -5.92
N VAL A 95 2.88 -4.78 -6.61
CA VAL A 95 2.21 -5.13 -7.87
C VAL A 95 1.63 -6.53 -7.75
N SER A 96 0.35 -6.66 -8.06
CA SER A 96 -0.29 -7.98 -8.15
C SER A 96 0.37 -8.81 -9.25
N PRO A 97 0.65 -10.11 -9.01
CA PRO A 97 1.10 -10.99 -10.08
C PRO A 97 0.08 -11.12 -11.22
N ARG A 98 -1.16 -10.76 -10.98
CA ARG A 98 -2.23 -10.78 -11.99
C ARG A 98 -2.37 -9.46 -12.74
N ALA A 99 -1.56 -8.46 -12.42
CA ALA A 99 -1.52 -7.20 -13.14
C ALA A 99 -0.45 -7.24 -14.22
N HIS A 100 -0.65 -6.45 -15.27
CA HIS A 100 0.40 -6.20 -16.24
C HIS A 100 0.91 -4.77 -16.03
N VAL A 101 2.17 -4.64 -15.69
CA VAL A 101 2.83 -3.33 -15.61
C VAL A 101 3.96 -3.33 -16.63
N SER A 102 3.82 -2.49 -17.65
CA SER A 102 4.83 -2.40 -18.70
C SER A 102 6.20 -2.08 -18.12
N PRO A 103 7.27 -2.76 -18.56
CA PRO A 103 8.64 -2.37 -18.17
C PRO A 103 9.04 -0.98 -18.68
N HIS A 104 8.27 -0.42 -19.61
CA HIS A 104 8.47 0.93 -20.13
C HIS A 104 7.64 1.98 -19.39
N SER A 105 6.94 1.60 -18.33
CA SER A 105 6.21 2.53 -17.47
C SER A 105 7.03 2.89 -16.23
N ARG A 106 6.58 3.92 -15.52
CA ARG A 106 7.15 4.32 -14.23
C ARG A 106 6.06 4.34 -13.18
N VAL A 107 6.35 3.77 -12.02
CA VAL A 107 5.41 3.71 -10.90
C VAL A 107 6.12 4.21 -9.64
N GLY A 108 5.55 5.22 -9.01
CA GLY A 108 6.14 5.85 -7.83
C GLY A 108 5.98 5.04 -6.55
N ALA A 109 6.83 5.34 -5.57
CA ALA A 109 6.88 4.64 -4.30
C ALA A 109 5.54 4.67 -3.56
N GLY A 110 5.22 3.60 -2.85
CA GLY A 110 4.00 3.49 -2.05
C GLY A 110 2.74 3.23 -2.87
N THR A 111 2.86 3.10 -4.18
CA THR A 111 1.73 2.77 -5.06
C THR A 111 1.49 1.27 -5.05
N ILE A 112 0.21 0.90 -5.03
CA ILE A 112 -0.20 -0.49 -5.19
C ILE A 112 -0.98 -0.65 -6.49
N VAL A 113 -0.60 -1.68 -7.27
CA VAL A 113 -1.29 -2.06 -8.50
C VAL A 113 -2.04 -3.35 -8.21
N MET A 114 -3.36 -3.26 -8.24
CA MET A 114 -4.25 -4.35 -7.81
C MET A 114 -4.43 -5.41 -8.91
N HIS A 115 -5.24 -6.44 -8.61
CA HIS A 115 -5.45 -7.56 -9.53
C HIS A 115 -6.04 -7.11 -10.87
N ASP A 116 -5.54 -7.71 -11.94
CA ASP A 116 -6.03 -7.54 -13.31
C ASP A 116 -5.95 -6.09 -13.85
N ALA A 117 -5.21 -5.22 -13.18
CA ALA A 117 -4.94 -3.88 -13.69
C ALA A 117 -3.90 -3.94 -14.82
N ILE A 118 -3.99 -2.98 -15.71
CA ILE A 118 -3.03 -2.84 -16.82
C ILE A 118 -2.43 -1.44 -16.77
N VAL A 119 -1.10 -1.37 -16.69
CA VAL A 119 -0.35 -0.12 -16.83
C VAL A 119 0.45 -0.23 -18.12
N ASN A 120 0.03 0.51 -19.13
CA ASN A 120 0.57 0.39 -20.47
C ASN A 120 1.89 1.14 -20.64
N ALA A 121 2.51 0.97 -21.81
CA ALA A 121 3.84 1.50 -22.10
C ALA A 121 3.88 3.03 -21.99
N ASN A 122 4.98 3.55 -21.43
CA ASN A 122 5.25 4.98 -21.27
C ASN A 122 4.25 5.70 -20.34
N ALA A 123 3.42 4.96 -19.59
CA ALA A 123 2.60 5.56 -18.54
C ALA A 123 3.48 5.97 -17.36
N VAL A 124 3.11 7.06 -16.70
CA VAL A 124 3.80 7.54 -15.50
C VAL A 124 2.78 7.62 -14.36
N ILE A 125 3.00 6.83 -13.34
CA ILE A 125 2.16 6.82 -12.15
C ILE A 125 2.97 7.40 -10.99
N GLY A 126 2.39 8.34 -10.26
CA GLY A 126 3.04 8.99 -9.14
C GLY A 126 3.15 8.10 -7.90
N LYS A 127 3.43 8.75 -6.78
CA LYS A 127 3.59 8.09 -5.48
C LYS A 127 2.26 7.92 -4.79
N ASN A 128 2.17 6.93 -3.91
CA ASN A 128 1.03 6.73 -3.03
C ASN A 128 -0.31 6.58 -3.76
N CYS A 129 -0.28 6.02 -4.96
CA CYS A 129 -1.48 5.81 -5.78
C CYS A 129 -2.08 4.43 -5.55
N ILE A 130 -3.37 4.32 -5.80
CA ILE A 130 -4.09 3.05 -5.87
C ILE A 130 -4.51 2.85 -7.33
N ILE A 131 -3.94 1.86 -7.98
CA ILE A 131 -4.38 1.45 -9.31
C ILE A 131 -5.29 0.24 -9.10
N ASN A 132 -6.57 0.50 -9.10
CA ASN A 132 -7.59 -0.43 -8.63
C ASN A 132 -7.74 -1.67 -9.51
N ASN A 133 -8.48 -2.66 -9.02
CA ASN A 133 -8.72 -3.90 -9.76
C ASN A 133 -9.31 -3.59 -11.13
N LYS A 134 -8.74 -4.22 -12.18
CA LYS A 134 -9.17 -4.08 -13.58
C LYS A 134 -9.05 -2.68 -14.16
N ALA A 135 -8.35 -1.75 -13.49
CA ALA A 135 -8.10 -0.43 -14.06
C ALA A 135 -7.21 -0.54 -15.28
N LEU A 136 -7.45 0.31 -16.25
CA LEU A 136 -6.61 0.43 -17.44
C LEU A 136 -5.97 1.81 -17.45
N ILE A 137 -4.65 1.84 -17.36
CA ILE A 137 -3.88 3.06 -17.55
C ILE A 137 -3.28 2.99 -18.94
N GLU A 138 -3.77 3.85 -19.82
CA GLU A 138 -3.40 3.88 -21.21
C GLU A 138 -1.94 4.26 -21.41
N HIS A 139 -1.39 3.93 -22.60
CA HIS A 139 -0.04 4.36 -22.96
C HIS A 139 0.07 5.89 -22.90
N ASP A 140 1.21 6.38 -22.45
CA ASP A 140 1.52 7.81 -22.32
C ASP A 140 0.67 8.58 -21.29
N ALA A 141 -0.21 7.90 -20.56
CA ALA A 141 -1.03 8.54 -19.53
C ALA A 141 -0.18 8.95 -18.31
N ILE A 142 -0.62 9.99 -17.62
CA ILE A 142 0.03 10.47 -16.40
C ILE A 142 -1.00 10.44 -15.26
N VAL A 143 -0.65 9.74 -14.19
CA VAL A 143 -1.44 9.70 -12.95
C VAL A 143 -0.60 10.37 -11.88
N ASN A 144 -1.11 11.48 -11.33
CA ASN A 144 -0.40 12.23 -10.30
C ASN A 144 -0.53 11.54 -8.93
N ASP A 145 0.35 11.93 -8.04
CA ASP A 145 0.40 11.42 -6.65
C ASP A 145 -0.95 11.50 -5.93
#